data_c2fdc464be5b7d1028f57b5d1bd9c130
#
_entry.id   c2fdc464be5b7d1028f57b5d1bd9c130
#
_cell.length_a   1.000
_cell.length_b   1.000
_cell.length_c   1.000
_cell.angle_alpha   90.00
_cell.angle_beta   90.00
_cell.angle_gamma   90.00
#
_symmetry.space_group_name_H-M   'P 1'
#
loop_
_entity.id
_entity.type
_entity.pdbx_description
1 polymer ?
#
loop_
_entity_poly.entity_id
_entity_poly.type
_entity_poly.pdbx_seq_one_letter_code
_entity_poly.pdbx_strand_id
1 'polypeptide(L)'
;MNEMKQLYIALFLLMSALVMSCGDRETERLLDDVDSYIREFPDSALKVLRDVDPRNLNTNRLRAQYSLLHAMALDKNYIDTTDISVVMPAVDYYKRHGNADEKLRAYFYLGRIYQNDGKLDKAAVAYSLAEEAAEDANDEIQKGLLYMNFSFIYNKVHNTNKELEYARKGLASYQEVNDTSHINLAYGDLALAYHSKLDWRKADSLYSLGIEKAKYDTLVEINLLSN
;
A
#
# COMPACT_ATOMS: atom_id res chain seq x y z
N MET A 1 38.70 -35.23 -26.79
CA MET A 1 37.32 -35.64 -26.32
C MET A 1 36.87 -34.84 -25.07
N ASN A 2 37.75 -34.37 -24.22
CA ASN A 2 37.42 -33.61 -23.02
C ASN A 2 37.05 -32.11 -23.31
N GLU A 3 37.75 -31.46 -24.23
CA GLU A 3 37.53 -30.07 -24.59
C GLU A 3 36.18 -29.82 -25.29
N MET A 4 35.76 -30.73 -26.18
CA MET A 4 34.44 -30.63 -26.82
C MET A 4 33.31 -30.82 -25.81
N LYS A 5 33.44 -31.72 -24.84
CA LYS A 5 32.44 -31.87 -23.76
C LYS A 5 32.36 -30.60 -22.91
N GLN A 6 33.46 -29.98 -22.57
CA GLN A 6 33.49 -28.73 -21.83
C GLN A 6 32.85 -27.58 -22.63
N LEU A 7 33.09 -27.52 -23.93
CA LEU A 7 32.47 -26.52 -24.83
C LEU A 7 30.93 -26.70 -24.88
N TYR A 8 30.42 -27.95 -25.00
CA TYR A 8 28.98 -28.23 -24.99
C TYR A 8 28.34 -27.89 -23.66
N ILE A 9 28.99 -28.17 -22.53
CA ILE A 9 28.51 -27.81 -21.20
C ILE A 9 28.45 -26.27 -21.04
N ALA A 10 29.51 -25.57 -21.49
CA ALA A 10 29.53 -24.10 -21.43
C ALA A 10 28.44 -23.47 -22.32
N LEU A 11 28.22 -24.03 -23.52
CA LEU A 11 27.18 -23.55 -24.45
C LEU A 11 25.77 -23.82 -23.90
N PHE A 12 25.56 -24.98 -23.27
CA PHE A 12 24.30 -25.35 -22.62
C PHE A 12 23.99 -24.43 -21.41
N LEU A 13 25.01 -24.13 -20.59
CA LEU A 13 24.89 -23.20 -19.46
C LEU A 13 24.62 -21.77 -19.96
N LEU A 14 25.23 -21.35 -21.05
CA LEU A 14 25.01 -20.03 -21.66
C LEU A 14 23.58 -19.91 -22.23
N MET A 15 23.13 -20.96 -22.94
CA MET A 15 21.74 -21.00 -23.45
C MET A 15 20.71 -21.03 -22.33
N SER A 16 20.94 -21.81 -21.27
CA SER A 16 20.02 -21.84 -20.11
C SER A 16 19.96 -20.50 -19.38
N ALA A 17 21.08 -19.76 -19.26
CA ALA A 17 21.12 -18.44 -18.69
C ALA A 17 20.34 -17.40 -19.53
N LEU A 18 20.41 -17.51 -20.87
CA LEU A 18 19.66 -16.63 -21.77
C LEU A 18 18.15 -16.86 -21.72
N VAL A 19 17.70 -18.11 -21.59
CA VAL A 19 16.27 -18.44 -21.48
C VAL A 19 15.70 -17.97 -20.13
N MET A 20 16.44 -18.16 -19.04
CA MET A 20 16.03 -17.62 -17.72
C MET A 20 15.92 -16.08 -17.72
N SER A 21 16.88 -15.39 -18.32
CA SER A 21 16.87 -13.92 -18.41
C SER A 21 15.69 -13.36 -19.23
N CYS A 22 15.13 -14.12 -20.16
CA CYS A 22 13.98 -13.68 -20.94
C CYS A 22 12.67 -13.77 -20.13
N GLY A 23 12.48 -14.85 -19.39
CA GLY A 23 11.32 -15.04 -18.52
C GLY A 23 11.25 -14.04 -17.37
N ASP A 24 12.40 -13.67 -16.79
CA ASP A 24 12.47 -12.68 -15.72
C ASP A 24 12.03 -11.30 -16.19
N ARG A 25 12.45 -10.89 -17.38
CA ARG A 25 12.07 -9.59 -17.97
C ARG A 25 10.58 -9.50 -18.31
N GLU A 26 9.98 -10.60 -18.74
CA GLU A 26 8.55 -10.65 -19.03
C GLU A 26 7.73 -10.52 -17.74
N THR A 27 8.12 -11.28 -16.70
CA THR A 27 7.45 -11.18 -15.39
C THR A 27 7.65 -9.80 -14.76
N GLU A 28 8.85 -9.21 -14.86
CA GLU A 28 9.10 -7.86 -14.37
C GLU A 28 8.21 -6.83 -15.05
N ARG A 29 8.10 -6.87 -16.38
CA ARG A 29 7.19 -5.97 -17.13
C ARG A 29 5.74 -6.16 -16.73
N LEU A 30 5.29 -7.40 -16.56
CA LEU A 30 3.93 -7.68 -16.10
C LEU A 30 3.66 -7.04 -14.74
N LEU A 31 4.58 -7.17 -13.79
CA LEU A 31 4.43 -6.59 -12.46
C LEU A 31 4.53 -5.05 -12.48
N ASP A 32 5.38 -4.47 -13.32
CA ASP A 32 5.46 -3.03 -13.52
C ASP A 32 4.15 -2.47 -14.13
N ASP A 33 3.59 -3.18 -15.12
CA ASP A 33 2.29 -2.83 -15.70
C ASP A 33 1.19 -2.88 -14.63
N VAL A 34 1.13 -3.93 -13.81
CA VAL A 34 0.18 -4.04 -12.70
C VAL A 34 0.34 -2.89 -11.72
N ASP A 35 1.57 -2.53 -11.34
CA ASP A 35 1.82 -1.41 -10.42
C ASP A 35 1.29 -0.07 -10.97
N SER A 36 1.35 0.11 -12.28
CA SER A 36 0.93 1.36 -12.93
C SER A 36 -0.58 1.62 -12.81
N TYR A 37 -1.43 0.58 -12.74
CA TYR A 37 -2.88 0.72 -12.74
C TYR A 37 -3.60 0.17 -11.49
N ILE A 38 -2.89 -0.49 -10.58
CA ILE A 38 -3.50 -1.17 -9.41
C ILE A 38 -4.33 -0.25 -8.52
N ARG A 39 -4.05 1.04 -8.52
CA ARG A 39 -4.81 2.02 -7.73
C ARG A 39 -6.18 2.31 -8.34
N GLU A 40 -6.28 2.29 -9.65
CA GLU A 40 -7.50 2.60 -10.39
C GLU A 40 -8.34 1.34 -10.67
N PHE A 41 -7.66 0.21 -10.93
CA PHE A 41 -8.30 -1.06 -11.32
C PHE A 41 -7.81 -2.23 -10.45
N PRO A 42 -8.07 -2.20 -9.12
CA PRO A 42 -7.54 -3.20 -8.19
C PRO A 42 -8.08 -4.62 -8.43
N ASP A 43 -9.31 -4.77 -8.91
CA ASP A 43 -9.91 -6.05 -9.27
C ASP A 43 -9.20 -6.71 -10.46
N SER A 44 -8.89 -5.92 -11.50
CA SER A 44 -8.12 -6.37 -12.65
C SER A 44 -6.69 -6.74 -12.25
N ALA A 45 -6.05 -5.93 -11.40
CA ALA A 45 -4.73 -6.21 -10.86
C ALA A 45 -4.71 -7.53 -10.07
N LEU A 46 -5.69 -7.75 -9.18
CA LEU A 46 -5.78 -8.98 -8.40
C LEU A 46 -5.96 -10.21 -9.28
N LYS A 47 -6.76 -10.09 -10.36
CA LYS A 47 -6.95 -11.18 -11.33
C LYS A 47 -5.63 -11.54 -12.01
N VAL A 48 -4.90 -10.56 -12.54
CA VAL A 48 -3.61 -10.78 -13.20
C VAL A 48 -2.60 -11.40 -12.23
N LEU A 49 -2.52 -10.89 -10.99
CA LEU A 49 -1.60 -11.41 -9.98
C LEU A 49 -1.90 -12.87 -9.59
N ARG A 50 -3.16 -13.29 -9.57
CA ARG A 50 -3.54 -14.69 -9.31
C ARG A 50 -3.09 -15.65 -10.40
N ASP A 51 -2.95 -15.17 -11.63
CA ASP A 51 -2.54 -15.97 -12.78
C ASP A 51 -1.00 -16.04 -12.93
N VAL A 52 -0.24 -15.30 -12.11
CA VAL A 52 1.23 -15.35 -12.10
C VAL A 52 1.70 -16.72 -11.62
N ASP A 53 2.47 -17.41 -12.46
CA ASP A 53 3.09 -18.69 -12.07
C ASP A 53 4.21 -18.42 -11.04
N PRO A 54 4.14 -19.02 -9.83
CA PRO A 54 5.19 -18.86 -8.81
C PRO A 54 6.60 -19.25 -9.29
N ARG A 55 6.70 -20.11 -10.30
CA ARG A 55 7.97 -20.52 -10.90
C ARG A 55 8.67 -19.39 -11.66
N ASN A 56 7.91 -18.37 -12.07
CA ASN A 56 8.44 -17.19 -12.73
C ASN A 56 8.97 -16.14 -11.74
N LEU A 57 8.68 -16.31 -10.45
CA LEU A 57 9.19 -15.47 -9.36
C LEU A 57 10.53 -16.02 -8.82
N ASN A 58 11.52 -16.17 -9.71
CA ASN A 58 12.77 -16.86 -9.42
C ASN A 58 13.83 -15.99 -8.71
N THR A 59 13.66 -14.65 -8.69
CA THR A 59 14.52 -13.73 -7.95
C THR A 59 13.83 -13.19 -6.70
N ASN A 60 14.62 -12.80 -5.68
CA ASN A 60 14.07 -12.16 -4.48
C ASN A 60 13.38 -10.83 -4.79
N ARG A 61 13.84 -10.10 -5.81
CA ARG A 61 13.22 -8.85 -6.27
C ARG A 61 11.82 -9.10 -6.83
N LEU A 62 11.66 -10.06 -7.74
CA LEU A 62 10.36 -10.39 -8.32
C LEU A 62 9.37 -10.90 -7.26
N ARG A 63 9.85 -11.72 -6.32
CA ARG A 63 9.02 -12.17 -5.18
C ARG A 63 8.57 -11.00 -4.32
N ALA A 64 9.45 -10.05 -4.05
CA ALA A 64 9.14 -8.87 -3.27
C ALA A 64 8.11 -7.97 -3.97
N GLN A 65 8.32 -7.69 -5.25
CA GLN A 65 7.40 -6.88 -6.05
C GLN A 65 6.02 -7.54 -6.15
N TYR A 66 5.96 -8.82 -6.50
CA TYR A 66 4.71 -9.58 -6.52
C TYR A 66 4.00 -9.56 -5.16
N SER A 67 4.73 -9.82 -4.08
CA SER A 67 4.21 -9.86 -2.71
C SER A 67 3.61 -8.51 -2.30
N LEU A 68 4.29 -7.40 -2.60
CA LEU A 68 3.79 -6.06 -2.34
C LEU A 68 2.51 -5.76 -3.12
N LEU A 69 2.52 -6.01 -4.43
CA LEU A 69 1.36 -5.78 -5.30
C LEU A 69 0.18 -6.67 -4.92
N HIS A 70 0.44 -7.93 -4.53
CA HIS A 70 -0.61 -8.83 -4.10
C HIS A 70 -1.26 -8.36 -2.78
N ALA A 71 -0.46 -7.94 -1.79
CA ALA A 71 -0.99 -7.36 -0.55
C ALA A 71 -1.81 -6.09 -0.84
N MET A 72 -1.32 -5.21 -1.72
CA MET A 72 -2.02 -4.01 -2.16
C MET A 72 -3.33 -4.34 -2.87
N ALA A 73 -3.33 -5.31 -3.80
CA ALA A 73 -4.52 -5.71 -4.52
C ALA A 73 -5.59 -6.31 -3.60
N LEU A 74 -5.19 -7.11 -2.61
CA LEU A 74 -6.12 -7.64 -1.61
C LEU A 74 -6.77 -6.51 -0.80
N ASP A 75 -5.96 -5.61 -0.23
CA ASP A 75 -6.46 -4.48 0.58
C ASP A 75 -7.42 -3.59 -0.21
N LYS A 76 -7.07 -3.22 -1.44
CA LYS A 76 -7.91 -2.37 -2.30
C LYS A 76 -9.18 -3.05 -2.81
N ASN A 77 -9.24 -4.37 -2.79
CA ASN A 77 -10.46 -5.15 -3.08
C ASN A 77 -11.25 -5.49 -1.80
N TYR A 78 -10.93 -4.85 -0.66
CA TYR A 78 -11.58 -5.09 0.63
C TYR A 78 -11.52 -6.56 1.08
N ILE A 79 -10.44 -7.26 0.72
CA ILE A 79 -10.14 -8.61 1.15
C ILE A 79 -9.19 -8.52 2.35
N ASP A 80 -9.76 -8.55 3.54
CA ASP A 80 -9.05 -8.41 4.80
C ASP A 80 -8.23 -9.67 5.11
N THR A 81 -7.01 -9.74 4.59
CA THR A 81 -6.08 -10.80 4.97
C THR A 81 -5.44 -10.52 6.33
N THR A 82 -5.26 -11.59 7.12
CA THR A 82 -4.54 -11.59 8.40
C THR A 82 -3.20 -12.34 8.30
N ASP A 83 -2.90 -12.92 7.14
CA ASP A 83 -1.69 -13.66 6.88
C ASP A 83 -0.53 -12.74 6.44
N ILE A 84 0.39 -12.48 7.37
CA ILE A 84 1.58 -11.65 7.09
C ILE A 84 2.50 -12.26 6.01
N SER A 85 2.42 -13.58 5.74
CA SER A 85 3.26 -14.22 4.72
C SER A 85 3.03 -13.63 3.32
N VAL A 86 1.86 -13.01 3.10
CA VAL A 86 1.50 -12.33 1.85
C VAL A 86 2.44 -11.16 1.56
N VAL A 87 2.88 -10.40 2.58
CA VAL A 87 3.69 -9.18 2.42
C VAL A 87 5.14 -9.35 2.87
N MET A 88 5.46 -10.39 3.65
CA MET A 88 6.80 -10.56 4.23
C MET A 88 7.94 -10.62 3.20
N PRO A 89 7.81 -11.26 2.02
CA PRO A 89 8.86 -11.20 1.00
C PRO A 89 9.19 -9.77 0.55
N ALA A 90 8.20 -8.87 0.49
CA ALA A 90 8.41 -7.45 0.21
C ALA A 90 9.14 -6.76 1.36
N VAL A 91 8.68 -6.95 2.59
CA VAL A 91 9.29 -6.35 3.79
C VAL A 91 10.76 -6.75 3.93
N ASP A 92 11.07 -8.04 3.81
CA ASP A 92 12.42 -8.56 3.99
C ASP A 92 13.40 -8.05 2.92
N TYR A 93 12.91 -7.93 1.69
CA TYR A 93 13.73 -7.46 0.58
C TYR A 93 13.90 -5.94 0.61
N TYR A 94 12.79 -5.19 0.68
CA TYR A 94 12.82 -3.73 0.58
C TYR A 94 13.44 -3.04 1.79
N LYS A 95 13.39 -3.66 2.96
CA LYS A 95 14.14 -3.17 4.14
C LYS A 95 15.61 -2.89 3.82
N ARG A 96 16.23 -3.68 2.94
CA ARG A 96 17.67 -3.59 2.62
C ARG A 96 17.94 -2.99 1.24
N HIS A 97 17.04 -3.18 0.29
CA HIS A 97 17.27 -2.91 -1.13
C HIS A 97 16.25 -1.92 -1.73
N GLY A 98 15.18 -1.61 -1.00
CA GLY A 98 14.12 -0.74 -1.49
C GLY A 98 14.50 0.75 -1.39
N ASN A 99 13.94 1.54 -2.31
CA ASN A 99 13.87 2.99 -2.16
C ASN A 99 12.86 3.38 -1.07
N ALA A 100 12.70 4.67 -0.81
CA ALA A 100 11.80 5.17 0.25
C ALA A 100 10.33 4.81 -0.01
N ASP A 101 9.84 4.93 -1.25
CA ASP A 101 8.46 4.60 -1.61
C ASP A 101 8.16 3.10 -1.47
N GLU A 102 9.10 2.23 -1.88
CA GLU A 102 8.96 0.78 -1.73
C GLU A 102 8.93 0.35 -0.25
N LYS A 103 9.76 0.97 0.60
CA LYS A 103 9.77 0.73 2.05
C LYS A 103 8.48 1.22 2.69
N LEU A 104 8.05 2.43 2.36
CA LEU A 104 6.79 3.01 2.83
C LEU A 104 5.62 2.07 2.53
N ARG A 105 5.48 1.63 1.29
CA ARG A 105 4.41 0.71 0.87
C ARG A 105 4.49 -0.64 1.57
N ALA A 106 5.67 -1.26 1.64
CA ALA A 106 5.85 -2.57 2.27
C ALA A 106 5.49 -2.56 3.76
N TYR A 107 5.96 -1.57 4.51
CA TYR A 107 5.65 -1.43 5.92
C TYR A 107 4.19 -1.01 6.16
N PHE A 108 3.62 -0.19 5.28
CA PHE A 108 2.21 0.17 5.33
C PHE A 108 1.32 -1.07 5.22
N TYR A 109 1.51 -1.91 4.20
CA TYR A 109 0.69 -3.10 4.02
C TYR A 109 0.93 -4.17 5.09
N LEU A 110 2.13 -4.24 5.69
CA LEU A 110 2.35 -5.03 6.90
C LEU A 110 1.49 -4.51 8.07
N GLY A 111 1.43 -3.20 8.24
CA GLY A 111 0.57 -2.55 9.23
C GLY A 111 -0.92 -2.84 8.98
N ARG A 112 -1.37 -2.78 7.72
CA ARG A 112 -2.74 -3.10 7.32
C ARG A 112 -3.12 -4.54 7.70
N ILE A 113 -2.25 -5.51 7.40
CA ILE A 113 -2.49 -6.92 7.74
C ILE A 113 -2.56 -7.12 9.26
N TYR A 114 -1.68 -6.48 10.05
CA TYR A 114 -1.78 -6.51 11.50
C TYR A 114 -3.05 -5.84 12.03
N GLN A 115 -3.49 -4.75 11.40
CA GLN A 115 -4.73 -4.06 11.77
C GLN A 115 -5.95 -4.94 11.50
N ASN A 116 -6.01 -5.64 10.37
CA ASN A 116 -7.06 -6.60 10.03
C ASN A 116 -7.10 -7.78 11.04
N ASP A 117 -5.93 -8.19 11.56
CA ASP A 117 -5.80 -9.22 12.60
C ASP A 117 -6.07 -8.69 14.02
N GLY A 118 -6.46 -7.42 14.17
CA GLY A 118 -6.72 -6.78 15.46
C GLY A 118 -5.47 -6.51 16.31
N LYS A 119 -4.27 -6.73 15.79
CA LYS A 119 -2.98 -6.53 16.47
C LYS A 119 -2.52 -5.08 16.32
N LEU A 120 -3.26 -4.15 16.94
CA LEU A 120 -3.04 -2.71 16.77
C LEU A 120 -1.67 -2.23 17.26
N ASP A 121 -1.08 -2.89 18.25
CA ASP A 121 0.29 -2.65 18.72
C ASP A 121 1.32 -2.94 17.62
N LYS A 122 1.20 -4.08 16.93
CA LYS A 122 2.06 -4.44 15.81
C LYS A 122 1.81 -3.58 14.58
N ALA A 123 0.56 -3.23 14.32
CA ALA A 123 0.21 -2.30 13.26
C ALA A 123 0.88 -0.94 13.49
N ALA A 124 0.83 -0.40 14.71
CA ALA A 124 1.50 0.86 15.06
C ALA A 124 3.01 0.81 14.84
N VAL A 125 3.67 -0.30 15.19
CA VAL A 125 5.11 -0.48 14.94
C VAL A 125 5.41 -0.50 13.43
N ALA A 126 4.63 -1.25 12.63
CA ALA A 126 4.81 -1.30 11.19
C ALA A 126 4.58 0.08 10.54
N TYR A 127 3.54 0.80 10.97
CA TYR A 127 3.28 2.17 10.50
C TYR A 127 4.38 3.15 10.92
N SER A 128 5.01 2.99 12.09
CA SER A 128 6.14 3.84 12.48
C SER A 128 7.36 3.63 11.58
N LEU A 129 7.62 2.39 11.13
CA LEU A 129 8.65 2.11 10.12
C LEU A 129 8.27 2.68 8.74
N ALA A 130 6.98 2.68 8.41
CA ALA A 130 6.48 3.32 7.20
C ALA A 130 6.63 4.85 7.29
N GLU A 131 6.37 5.48 8.46
CA GLU A 131 6.52 6.92 8.68
C GLU A 131 7.99 7.36 8.56
N GLU A 132 8.93 6.58 9.09
CA GLU A 132 10.36 6.82 8.90
C GLU A 132 10.74 6.81 7.40
N ALA A 133 10.23 5.86 6.62
CA ALA A 133 10.45 5.82 5.18
C ALA A 133 9.74 6.98 4.44
N ALA A 134 8.62 7.46 4.95
CA ALA A 134 7.84 8.54 4.35
C ALA A 134 8.57 9.89 4.33
N GLU A 135 9.58 10.09 5.19
CA GLU A 135 10.39 11.33 5.21
C GLU A 135 11.09 11.58 3.86
N ASP A 136 11.57 10.50 3.22
CA ASP A 136 12.30 10.55 1.94
C ASP A 136 11.45 10.06 0.75
N ALA A 137 10.20 9.64 0.98
CA ALA A 137 9.31 9.15 -0.07
C ALA A 137 8.67 10.29 -0.87
N ASN A 138 8.22 9.98 -2.10
CA ASN A 138 7.55 10.93 -2.98
C ASN A 138 6.06 10.62 -3.17
N ASP A 139 5.59 9.47 -2.71
CA ASP A 139 4.21 9.00 -2.88
C ASP A 139 3.28 9.65 -1.84
N GLU A 140 2.79 10.86 -2.12
CA GLU A 140 1.92 11.61 -1.21
C GLU A 140 0.58 10.90 -0.95
N ILE A 141 0.05 10.16 -1.92
CA ILE A 141 -1.15 9.35 -1.70
C ILE A 141 -0.88 8.28 -0.63
N GLN A 142 0.26 7.59 -0.74
CA GLN A 142 0.63 6.56 0.24
C GLN A 142 0.93 7.14 1.63
N LYS A 143 1.53 8.34 1.69
CA LYS A 143 1.71 9.08 2.95
C LYS A 143 0.37 9.42 3.58
N GLY A 144 -0.56 9.93 2.78
CA GLY A 144 -1.92 10.24 3.23
C GLY A 144 -2.62 9.01 3.83
N LEU A 145 -2.58 7.87 3.13
CA LEU A 145 -3.12 6.60 3.63
C LEU A 145 -2.48 6.18 4.96
N LEU A 146 -1.15 6.31 5.08
CA LEU A 146 -0.44 6.03 6.32
C LEU A 146 -0.94 6.89 7.47
N TYR A 147 -1.04 8.20 7.28
CA TYR A 147 -1.45 9.14 8.32
C TYR A 147 -2.91 8.94 8.74
N MET A 148 -3.80 8.60 7.81
CA MET A 148 -5.18 8.24 8.14
C MET A 148 -5.25 6.96 9.00
N ASN A 149 -4.42 5.96 8.70
CA ASN A 149 -4.36 4.75 9.53
C ASN A 149 -3.76 5.02 10.92
N PHE A 150 -2.80 5.93 11.06
CA PHE A 150 -2.35 6.40 12.37
C PHE A 150 -3.48 7.13 13.12
N SER A 151 -4.23 8.00 12.45
CA SER A 151 -5.38 8.66 13.05
C SER A 151 -6.38 7.64 13.60
N PHE A 152 -6.71 6.60 12.83
CA PHE A 152 -7.54 5.49 13.27
C PHE A 152 -6.97 4.79 14.52
N ILE A 153 -5.68 4.46 14.56
CA ILE A 153 -5.06 3.82 15.74
C ILE A 153 -5.17 4.73 16.96
N TYR A 154 -4.88 6.02 16.82
CA TYR A 154 -4.96 6.96 17.94
C TYR A 154 -6.41 7.19 18.41
N ASN A 155 -7.39 7.13 17.52
CA ASN A 155 -8.81 7.08 17.89
C ASN A 155 -9.10 5.88 18.78
N LYS A 156 -8.66 4.66 18.39
CA LYS A 156 -8.88 3.42 19.17
C LYS A 156 -8.28 3.45 20.57
N VAL A 157 -7.18 4.18 20.75
CA VAL A 157 -6.55 4.34 22.08
C VAL A 157 -6.94 5.66 22.78
N HIS A 158 -7.94 6.36 22.27
CA HIS A 158 -8.49 7.61 22.80
C HIS A 158 -7.45 8.74 22.95
N ASN A 159 -6.41 8.74 22.11
CA ASN A 159 -5.46 9.85 22.06
C ASN A 159 -5.89 10.90 21.05
N THR A 160 -6.90 11.70 21.43
CA THR A 160 -7.56 12.67 20.54
C THR A 160 -6.64 13.75 19.99
N ASN A 161 -5.53 14.07 20.67
CA ASN A 161 -4.56 15.04 20.16
C ASN A 161 -3.78 14.47 18.98
N LYS A 162 -3.27 13.24 19.11
CA LYS A 162 -2.57 12.56 18.04
C LYS A 162 -3.49 12.16 16.89
N GLU A 163 -4.70 11.73 17.18
CA GLU A 163 -5.75 11.49 16.17
C GLU A 163 -5.90 12.72 15.27
N LEU A 164 -6.14 13.90 15.87
CA LEU A 164 -6.30 15.15 15.11
C LEU A 164 -5.02 15.56 14.36
N GLU A 165 -3.83 15.36 14.95
CA GLU A 165 -2.55 15.63 14.30
C GLU A 165 -2.41 14.83 13.01
N TYR A 166 -2.64 13.50 13.09
CA TYR A 166 -2.48 12.61 11.94
C TYR A 166 -3.59 12.77 10.89
N ALA A 167 -4.82 13.03 11.30
CA ALA A 167 -5.88 13.38 10.35
C ALA A 167 -5.52 14.62 9.52
N ARG A 168 -4.90 15.64 10.13
CA ARG A 168 -4.42 16.82 9.41
C ARG A 168 -3.26 16.52 8.46
N LYS A 169 -2.29 15.71 8.90
CA LYS A 169 -1.17 15.28 8.03
C LYS A 169 -1.70 14.56 6.79
N GLY A 170 -2.64 13.63 6.95
CA GLY A 170 -3.23 12.91 5.83
C GLY A 170 -3.96 13.81 4.85
N LEU A 171 -4.80 14.72 5.34
CA LEU A 171 -5.47 15.71 4.50
C LEU A 171 -4.45 16.56 3.72
N ALA A 172 -3.36 17.00 4.37
CA ALA A 172 -2.33 17.80 3.72
C ALA A 172 -1.64 17.03 2.58
N SER A 173 -1.27 15.77 2.77
CA SER A 173 -0.67 14.94 1.71
C SER A 173 -1.60 14.78 0.50
N TYR A 174 -2.89 14.55 0.71
CA TYR A 174 -3.84 14.46 -0.41
C TYR A 174 -4.06 15.80 -1.13
N GLN A 175 -4.00 16.93 -0.39
CA GLN A 175 -4.08 18.26 -0.97
C GLN A 175 -2.87 18.60 -1.84
N GLU A 176 -1.68 18.13 -1.50
CA GLU A 176 -0.45 18.35 -2.25
C GLU A 176 -0.54 17.80 -3.68
N VAL A 177 -1.21 16.65 -3.86
CA VAL A 177 -1.43 16.02 -5.18
C VAL A 177 -2.79 16.32 -5.79
N ASN A 178 -3.63 17.14 -5.14
CA ASN A 178 -4.99 17.46 -5.56
C ASN A 178 -5.89 16.24 -5.79
N ASP A 179 -5.70 15.19 -4.99
CA ASP A 179 -6.54 14.00 -5.04
C ASP A 179 -7.90 14.25 -4.37
N THR A 180 -8.88 14.68 -5.18
CA THR A 180 -10.19 15.10 -4.69
C THR A 180 -10.94 14.00 -3.96
N SER A 181 -10.84 12.76 -4.40
CA SER A 181 -11.52 11.62 -3.77
C SER A 181 -10.98 11.36 -2.36
N HIS A 182 -9.66 11.29 -2.20
CA HIS A 182 -9.05 11.11 -0.88
C HIS A 182 -9.18 12.37 0.01
N ILE A 183 -9.15 13.57 -0.57
CA ILE A 183 -9.43 14.82 0.17
C ILE A 183 -10.82 14.77 0.79
N ASN A 184 -11.83 14.32 0.05
CA ASN A 184 -13.21 14.24 0.54
C ASN A 184 -13.35 13.24 1.69
N LEU A 185 -12.71 12.06 1.59
CA LEU A 185 -12.64 11.09 2.67
C LEU A 185 -11.91 11.67 3.90
N ALA A 186 -10.79 12.36 3.68
CA ALA A 186 -10.00 12.95 4.75
C ALA A 186 -10.73 14.05 5.52
N TYR A 187 -11.69 14.76 4.92
CA TYR A 187 -12.58 15.64 5.67
C TYR A 187 -13.44 14.86 6.67
N GLY A 188 -13.90 13.65 6.32
CA GLY A 188 -14.64 12.78 7.24
C GLY A 188 -13.77 12.33 8.42
N ASP A 189 -12.54 11.88 8.17
CA ASP A 189 -11.61 11.48 9.22
C ASP A 189 -11.23 12.66 10.14
N LEU A 190 -11.01 13.84 9.55
CA LEU A 190 -10.75 15.05 10.32
C LEU A 190 -11.97 15.48 11.15
N ALA A 191 -13.18 15.32 10.62
CA ALA A 191 -14.42 15.58 11.36
C ALA A 191 -14.54 14.61 12.55
N LEU A 192 -14.26 13.33 12.35
CA LEU A 192 -14.23 12.33 13.42
C LEU A 192 -13.23 12.71 14.52
N ALA A 193 -12.05 13.16 14.17
CA ALA A 193 -11.06 13.62 15.14
C ALA A 193 -11.52 14.85 15.95
N TYR A 194 -12.25 15.80 15.35
CA TYR A 194 -12.86 16.90 16.07
C TYR A 194 -14.03 16.44 16.94
N HIS A 195 -14.82 15.47 16.47
CA HIS A 195 -15.86 14.83 17.26
C HIS A 195 -15.28 14.18 18.52
N SER A 196 -14.18 13.44 18.40
CA SER A 196 -13.47 12.83 19.55
C SER A 196 -12.97 13.90 20.56
N LYS A 197 -12.72 15.12 20.08
CA LYS A 197 -12.36 16.29 20.94
C LYS A 197 -13.57 17.06 21.46
N LEU A 198 -14.79 16.60 21.21
CA LEU A 198 -16.07 17.25 21.57
C LEU A 198 -16.26 18.65 20.91
N ASP A 199 -15.54 18.92 19.82
CA ASP A 199 -15.73 20.15 19.01
C ASP A 199 -16.75 19.87 17.89
N TRP A 200 -18.01 19.69 18.30
CA TRP A 200 -19.13 19.33 17.44
C TRP A 200 -19.33 20.30 16.26
N ARG A 201 -19.09 21.61 16.48
CA ARG A 201 -19.27 22.62 15.44
C ARG A 201 -18.29 22.42 14.28
N LYS A 202 -17.03 22.14 14.60
CA LYS A 202 -16.04 21.86 13.57
C LYS A 202 -16.28 20.52 12.90
N ALA A 203 -16.67 19.51 13.66
CA ALA A 203 -17.03 18.20 13.12
C ALA A 203 -18.15 18.32 12.08
N ASP A 204 -19.27 18.97 12.43
CA ASP A 204 -20.41 19.18 11.52
C ASP A 204 -20.03 19.97 10.27
N SER A 205 -19.22 21.02 10.44
CA SER A 205 -18.75 21.83 9.30
C SER A 205 -17.90 21.01 8.32
N LEU A 206 -17.02 20.15 8.83
CA LEU A 206 -16.15 19.31 8.01
C LEU A 206 -16.90 18.17 7.32
N TYR A 207 -17.86 17.51 8.02
CA TYR A 207 -18.74 16.52 7.39
C TYR A 207 -19.55 17.17 6.25
N SER A 208 -20.14 18.34 6.48
CA SER A 208 -20.89 19.05 5.47
C SER A 208 -20.02 19.42 4.26
N LEU A 209 -18.78 19.86 4.50
CA LEU A 209 -17.82 20.18 3.44
C LEU A 209 -17.43 18.94 2.64
N GLY A 210 -17.17 17.80 3.31
CA GLY A 210 -16.85 16.54 2.65
C GLY A 210 -18.00 16.05 1.77
N ILE A 211 -19.24 16.10 2.28
CA ILE A 211 -20.44 15.70 1.53
C ILE A 211 -20.66 16.62 0.33
N GLU A 212 -20.53 17.93 0.50
CA GLU A 212 -20.67 18.90 -0.60
C GLU A 212 -19.67 18.63 -1.73
N LYS A 213 -18.41 18.38 -1.36
CA LYS A 213 -17.35 18.11 -2.33
C LYS A 213 -17.47 16.72 -2.97
N ALA A 214 -17.98 15.74 -2.21
CA ALA A 214 -18.21 14.37 -2.70
C ALA A 214 -19.47 14.23 -3.56
N LYS A 215 -20.24 15.28 -3.77
CA LYS A 215 -21.55 15.28 -4.45
C LYS A 215 -21.60 14.52 -5.78
N TYR A 216 -20.48 14.40 -6.46
CA TYR A 216 -20.35 13.71 -7.75
C TYR A 216 -19.63 12.35 -7.65
N ASP A 217 -19.22 11.95 -6.44
CA ASP A 217 -18.57 10.68 -6.16
C ASP A 217 -19.45 9.85 -5.23
N THR A 218 -20.31 9.01 -5.82
CA THR A 218 -21.33 8.23 -5.10
C THR A 218 -20.75 7.33 -4.01
N LEU A 219 -19.54 6.78 -4.19
CA LEU A 219 -18.91 5.93 -3.17
C LEU A 219 -18.46 6.74 -1.96
N VAL A 220 -17.89 7.92 -2.19
CA VAL A 220 -17.45 8.81 -1.13
C VAL A 220 -18.63 9.35 -0.35
N GLU A 221 -19.71 9.74 -1.03
CA GLU A 221 -20.95 10.22 -0.40
C GLU A 221 -21.56 9.16 0.53
N ILE A 222 -21.68 7.91 0.07
CA ILE A 222 -22.22 6.79 0.88
C ILE A 222 -21.37 6.61 2.16
N ASN A 223 -20.04 6.62 2.05
CA ASN A 223 -19.17 6.45 3.20
C ASN A 223 -19.28 7.60 4.22
N LEU A 224 -19.44 8.84 3.74
CA LEU A 224 -19.61 10.01 4.60
C LEU A 224 -20.96 10.04 5.30
N LEU A 225 -22.03 9.55 4.65
CA LEU A 225 -23.38 9.51 5.22
C LEU A 225 -23.59 8.34 6.20
N SER A 226 -22.75 7.31 6.16
CA SER A 226 -22.84 6.14 7.04
C SER A 226 -22.16 6.32 8.40
N ASN A 227 -21.45 7.43 8.63
CA ASN A 227 -20.79 7.79 9.89
C ASN A 227 -21.58 8.84 10.66
#